data_adff2cc9c9a9abedf33f39f67596e3e5
#
_entry.id   adff2cc9c9a9abedf33f39f67596e3e5
#
_cell.length_a   1.000
_cell.length_b   1.000
_cell.length_c   1.000
_cell.angle_alpha   90.00
_cell.angle_beta   90.00
_cell.angle_gamma   90.00
#
_symmetry.space_group_name_H-M   'P 1'
#
loop_
_entity.id
_entity.type
_entity.pdbx_description
1 polymer ?
#
loop_
_entity_poly.entity_id
_entity_poly.type
_entity_poly.pdbx_seq_one_letter_code
_entity_poly.pdbx_strand_id
1 'polypeptide(L)' 'MKEIIKDGKVVARHILENDINVGLNFYSNDDEFIQVGAWNYDNGKRLLGHIHNEVDRNVNRTCEVLYVIKGSLEARIYDL' A
#
# COMPACT_ATOMS: atom_id res chain seq x y z
N MET A 1 9.95 4.43 -1.55
CA MET A 1 9.06 3.39 -2.11
C MET A 1 9.42 3.15 -3.57
N LYS A 2 9.45 1.90 -3.95
CA LYS A 2 9.69 1.52 -5.35
C LYS A 2 8.40 1.01 -5.97
N GLU A 3 8.06 1.53 -7.15
CA GLU A 3 6.91 1.07 -7.92
C GLU A 3 7.37 0.36 -9.19
N ILE A 4 6.71 -0.72 -9.51
CA ILE A 4 6.87 -1.42 -10.78
C ILE A 4 5.64 -1.13 -11.62
N ILE A 5 5.86 -0.52 -12.78
CA ILE A 5 4.78 -0.02 -13.64
C ILE A 5 4.85 -0.74 -14.98
N LYS A 6 3.71 -1.20 -15.45
CA LYS A 6 3.52 -1.81 -16.76
C LYS A 6 2.31 -1.19 -17.44
N ASP A 7 2.51 -0.68 -18.66
CA ASP A 7 1.45 -0.04 -19.47
C ASP A 7 0.68 1.04 -18.70
N GLY A 8 1.42 1.88 -17.95
CA GLY A 8 0.86 2.96 -17.16
C GLY A 8 0.16 2.54 -15.87
N LYS A 9 0.22 1.26 -15.52
CA LYS A 9 -0.41 0.72 -14.29
C LYS A 9 0.64 0.20 -13.33
N VAL A 10 0.43 0.44 -12.06
CA VAL A 10 1.28 -0.11 -11.00
C VAL A 10 0.92 -1.58 -10.82
N VAL A 11 1.91 -2.46 -11.02
CA VAL A 11 1.74 -3.90 -10.81
C VAL A 11 2.29 -4.37 -9.47
N ALA A 12 3.23 -3.64 -8.89
CA ALA A 12 3.75 -3.93 -7.57
C ALA A 12 4.34 -2.68 -6.92
N ARG A 13 4.30 -2.65 -5.59
CA ARG A 13 4.98 -1.64 -4.77
C ARG A 13 5.84 -2.32 -3.72
N HIS A 14 7.02 -1.77 -3.51
CA HIS A 14 7.93 -2.19 -2.46
C HIS A 14 8.13 -1.03 -1.48
N ILE A 15 7.64 -1.20 -0.27
CA ILE A 15 7.65 -0.18 0.77
C ILE A 15 8.61 -0.63 1.86
N LEU A 16 9.59 0.21 2.17
CA LEU A 16 10.55 -0.02 3.24
C LEU A 16 10.17 0.82 4.46
N GLU A 17 10.68 0.45 5.62
CA GLU A 17 10.42 1.15 6.87
C GLU A 17 10.76 2.65 6.77
N ASN A 18 11.88 2.99 6.16
CA ASN A 18 12.29 4.39 6.02
C ASN A 18 11.51 5.18 4.96
N ASP A 19 10.61 4.53 4.23
CA ASP A 19 9.64 5.22 3.37
C ASP A 19 8.45 5.78 4.18
N ILE A 20 8.29 5.34 5.44
CA ILE A 20 7.20 5.76 6.30
C ILE A 20 7.59 7.06 6.99
N ASN A 21 7.06 8.17 6.49
CA ASN A 21 7.32 9.49 7.02
C ASN A 21 6.42 9.79 8.23
N VAL A 22 6.77 10.85 8.97
CA VAL A 22 5.90 11.36 10.04
C VAL A 22 4.56 11.76 9.45
N GLY A 23 3.49 11.36 10.12
CA GLY A 23 2.12 11.62 9.68
C GLY A 23 1.47 10.42 9.03
N LEU A 24 0.49 10.68 8.18
CA LEU A 24 -0.26 9.68 7.46
C LEU A 24 0.29 9.55 6.04
N ASN A 25 0.61 8.32 5.65
CA ASN A 25 1.17 7.99 4.34
C ASN A 25 0.24 7.01 3.64
N PHE A 26 -0.21 7.33 2.43
CA PHE A 26 -0.97 6.42 1.59
C PHE A 26 -0.11 5.90 0.46
N TYR A 27 -0.18 4.60 0.21
CA TYR A 27 0.62 3.90 -0.81
C TYR A 27 -0.22 3.30 -1.93
N SER A 28 -1.51 3.39 -1.82
CA SER A 28 -2.45 2.90 -2.83
C SER A 28 -3.30 4.05 -3.37
N ASN A 29 -3.79 3.89 -4.59
CA ASN A 29 -4.75 4.81 -5.16
C ASN A 29 -6.17 4.47 -4.69
N ASP A 30 -7.08 5.44 -4.73
CA ASP A 30 -8.44 5.28 -4.22
C ASP A 30 -9.24 4.21 -4.97
N ASP A 31 -8.90 3.97 -6.23
CA ASP A 31 -9.57 2.98 -7.08
C ASP A 31 -9.00 1.56 -6.96
N GLU A 32 -7.95 1.38 -6.20
CA GLU A 32 -7.38 0.06 -5.97
C GLU A 32 -8.24 -0.77 -5.01
N PHE A 33 -8.08 -2.09 -5.06
CA PHE A 33 -8.91 -3.02 -4.31
C PHE A 33 -8.73 -2.91 -2.80
N ILE A 34 -7.50 -2.61 -2.38
CA ILE A 34 -7.13 -2.48 -0.98
C ILE A 34 -6.50 -1.12 -0.77
N GLN A 35 -6.95 -0.42 0.27
CA GLN A 35 -6.27 0.78 0.70
C GLN A 35 -5.11 0.38 1.62
N VAL A 36 -3.90 0.79 1.26
CA VAL A 36 -2.71 0.56 2.05
C VAL A 36 -2.14 1.89 2.49
N GLY A 37 -1.97 2.03 3.79
CA GLY A 37 -1.38 3.22 4.36
C GLY A 37 -0.61 2.88 5.63
N ALA A 38 0.20 3.83 6.05
CA ALA A 38 0.89 3.76 7.34
C ALA A 38 0.85 5.11 8.00
N TRP A 39 0.84 5.12 9.31
CA TRP A 39 0.99 6.36 10.05
C TRP A 39 2.13 6.26 11.04
N ASN A 40 2.76 7.40 11.25
CA ASN A 40 3.84 7.56 12.21
C ASN A 40 3.57 8.86 12.96
N TYR A 41 2.93 8.75 14.12
CA TYR A 41 2.58 9.87 14.97
C TYR A 41 3.22 9.74 16.34
N ASP A 42 3.37 10.88 17.00
CA ASP A 42 3.77 10.90 18.39
C ASP A 42 2.72 10.24 19.29
N ASN A 43 3.17 9.78 20.45
CA ASN A 43 2.29 9.23 21.47
C ASN A 43 1.20 10.23 21.85
N GLY A 44 -0.02 9.76 21.97
CA GLY A 44 -1.18 10.59 22.34
C GLY A 44 -1.93 11.20 21.17
N LYS A 45 -1.48 11.01 19.92
CA LYS A 45 -2.23 11.45 18.74
C LYS A 45 -3.56 10.71 18.67
N ARG A 46 -4.65 11.47 18.55
CA ARG A 46 -5.97 10.91 18.28
C ARG A 46 -6.27 10.97 16.80
N LEU A 47 -6.83 9.88 16.29
CA LEU A 47 -7.38 9.84 14.94
C LEU A 47 -8.89 10.02 15.01
N LEU A 48 -9.43 10.85 14.13
CA LEU A 48 -10.88 11.06 14.04
C LEU A 48 -11.55 9.84 13.44
N GLY A 49 -12.75 9.53 13.95
CA GLY A 49 -13.61 8.55 13.32
C GLY A 49 -13.95 9.00 11.90
N HIS A 50 -14.02 8.06 10.98
CA HIS A 50 -14.29 8.36 9.58
C HIS A 50 -14.94 7.18 8.90
N ILE A 51 -15.49 7.43 7.73
CA ILE A 51 -15.93 6.41 6.79
C ILE A 51 -15.19 6.60 5.47
N HIS A 52 -15.06 5.53 4.70
CA HIS A 52 -14.45 5.60 3.38
C HIS A 52 -15.49 6.02 2.34
N ASN A 53 -15.02 6.77 1.33
CA ASN A 53 -15.86 7.14 0.21
C ASN A 53 -16.31 5.90 -0.56
N GLU A 54 -17.54 5.94 -1.05
CA GLU A 54 -18.03 4.88 -1.92
C GLU A 54 -17.33 4.94 -3.27
N VAL A 55 -16.86 3.79 -3.73
CA VAL A 55 -16.18 3.64 -5.00
C VAL A 55 -16.66 2.35 -5.65
N ASP A 56 -17.04 2.41 -6.90
CA ASP A 56 -17.35 1.22 -7.67
C ASP A 56 -16.04 0.44 -7.96
N ARG A 57 -16.04 -0.85 -7.60
CA ARG A 57 -14.91 -1.72 -7.85
C ARG A 57 -15.37 -2.99 -8.58
N ASN A 58 -14.66 -3.30 -9.64
CA ASN A 58 -14.76 -4.59 -10.31
C ASN A 58 -13.53 -5.41 -9.96
N VAL A 59 -13.68 -6.35 -9.02
CA VAL A 59 -12.58 -7.15 -8.50
C VAL A 59 -12.58 -8.50 -9.22
N ASN A 60 -11.70 -8.64 -10.19
CA ASN A 60 -11.57 -9.86 -10.99
C ASN A 60 -10.21 -10.55 -10.79
N ARG A 61 -9.38 -10.05 -9.91
CA ARG A 61 -8.06 -10.60 -9.56
C ARG A 61 -7.82 -10.45 -8.07
N THR A 62 -6.95 -11.30 -7.55
CA THR A 62 -6.50 -11.22 -6.16
C THR A 62 -5.33 -10.24 -6.06
N CYS A 63 -5.44 -9.31 -5.14
CA CYS A 63 -4.31 -8.49 -4.71
C CYS A 63 -3.64 -9.18 -3.52
N GLU A 64 -2.33 -9.32 -3.57
CA GLU A 64 -1.55 -9.99 -2.53
C GLU A 64 -0.65 -8.99 -1.82
N VAL A 65 -0.60 -9.08 -0.49
CA VAL A 65 0.29 -8.29 0.34
C VAL A 65 1.22 -9.23 1.10
N LEU A 66 2.52 -8.99 0.96
CA LEU A 66 3.56 -9.70 1.72
C LEU A 66 4.17 -8.74 2.72
N TYR A 67 4.16 -9.15 3.98
CA TYR A 67 4.79 -8.39 5.06
C TYR A 67 5.91 -9.21 5.69
N VAL A 68 7.14 -8.73 5.57
CA VAL A 68 8.31 -9.40 6.14
C VAL A 68 8.52 -8.90 7.56
N ILE A 69 8.21 -9.75 8.53
CA ILE A 69 8.37 -9.41 9.96
C ILE A 69 9.83 -9.51 10.36
N LYS A 70 10.55 -10.52 9.87
CA LYS A 70 11.93 -10.76 10.22
C LYS A 70 12.63 -11.53 9.11
N GLY A 71 13.89 -11.18 8.86
CA GLY A 71 14.67 -11.80 7.80
C GLY A 71 14.51 -11.06 6.48
N SER A 72 14.78 -11.74 5.39
CA SER A 72 14.70 -11.17 4.05
C SER A 72 14.27 -12.23 3.04
N LEU A 73 13.71 -11.78 1.94
CA LEU A 73 13.36 -12.61 0.82
C LEU A 73 13.64 -11.85 -0.48
N GLU A 74 13.77 -12.59 -1.56
CA GLU A 74 13.82 -12.05 -2.90
C GLU A 74 12.50 -12.32 -3.59
N ALA A 75 11.87 -11.27 -4.11
CA ALA A 75 10.65 -11.39 -4.88
C ALA A 75 10.92 -11.10 -6.34
N ARG A 76 10.46 -11.99 -7.21
CA ARG A 76 10.52 -11.79 -8.67
C ARG A 76 9.11 -11.56 -9.18
N ILE A 77 8.93 -10.43 -9.84
CA ILE A 77 7.63 -10.03 -10.38
C ILE A 77 7.66 -10.27 -11.89
N TYR A 78 6.70 -11.04 -12.34
CA TYR A 78 6.60 -11.41 -13.76
C TYR A 78 5.41 -10.71 -14.39
N ASP A 79 5.62 -10.23 -15.58
CA ASP A 79 4.57 -9.71 -16.46
C ASP A 79 4.18 -10.85 -17.44
N LEU A 80 2.93 -11.22 -17.42
CA LEU A 80 2.39 -12.26 -18.29
C LEU A 80 1.60 -11.68 -19.45
#